data_c1f9919db178ca130e3ae44e45e71cb2
#
_entry.id   c1f9919db178ca130e3ae44e45e71cb2
#
_cell.length_a   1.000
_cell.length_b   1.000
_cell.length_c   1.000
_cell.angle_alpha   90.00
_cell.angle_beta   90.00
_cell.angle_gamma   90.00
#
_symmetry.space_group_name_H-M   'P 1'
#
loop_
_entity.id
_entity.type
_entity.pdbx_description
1 polymer ?
#
loop_
_entity_poly.entity_id
_entity_poly.type
_entity_poly.pdbx_seq_one_letter_code
_entity_poly.pdbx_strand_id
1 'polypeptide(L)'
;MCSSDLSHLATKSVSWLTYADRLMEFPTSLLGVALGVVLIPQLSAARARGDKDGYSGMIDWGLRLVVMQTLPCAIALLVFAKPLLAVLFHYGHFEAADVMGTVPALQGYGLGLLGIVSVKILAPGYFAQLDTKTPVRIAIAVLAFTQLMNVLFIFGLHIGVGGLALSIGLGATLNAGWLLVGLVRLGVYKPRPGWLPFLAKLLVAALALGACLVWADRSIDWFDRAHPGLRALKMAGVLGGVALVYAAVLTALGVRLKEFVRKA
;
A
#
# COMPACT_ATOMS: atom_id res chain seq x y z
N MET A 1 -15.26 -10.13 3.71
CA MET A 1 -14.82 -10.70 5.00
C MET A 1 -15.99 -11.42 5.63
N CYS A 2 -15.87 -12.71 5.96
CA CYS A 2 -16.96 -13.45 6.57
C CYS A 2 -17.08 -13.04 8.04
N SER A 3 -18.29 -12.68 8.48
CA SER A 3 -18.62 -12.34 9.87
C SER A 3 -18.21 -13.45 10.88
N SER A 4 -18.14 -14.70 10.42
CA SER A 4 -17.76 -15.86 11.21
C SER A 4 -16.32 -15.84 11.70
N ASP A 5 -15.38 -15.25 10.94
CA ASP A 5 -13.95 -15.25 11.30
C ASP A 5 -13.67 -14.29 12.47
N LEU A 6 -14.52 -13.28 12.64
CA LEU A 6 -14.40 -12.26 13.69
C LEU A 6 -15.01 -12.68 15.03
N SER A 7 -15.95 -13.65 15.03
CA SER A 7 -16.60 -14.12 16.24
C SER A 7 -15.67 -14.90 17.19
N HIS A 8 -14.55 -15.39 16.70
CA HIS A 8 -13.52 -16.10 17.48
C HIS A 8 -12.41 -15.20 18.03
N LEU A 9 -12.46 -13.90 17.70
CA LEU A 9 -11.49 -12.93 18.16
C LEU A 9 -12.01 -12.13 19.37
N ALA A 10 -11.11 -11.42 20.07
CA ALA A 10 -11.46 -10.59 21.22
C ALA A 10 -12.56 -9.57 20.88
N THR A 11 -13.38 -9.20 21.86
CA THR A 11 -14.61 -8.41 21.72
C THR A 11 -14.47 -7.08 20.96
N LYS A 12 -13.25 -6.49 20.92
CA LYS A 12 -12.95 -5.24 20.22
C LYS A 12 -12.27 -5.41 18.85
N SER A 13 -12.03 -6.66 18.40
CA SER A 13 -11.23 -6.98 17.20
C SER A 13 -11.79 -6.38 15.92
N VAL A 14 -13.10 -6.33 15.77
CA VAL A 14 -13.77 -5.72 14.60
C VAL A 14 -13.46 -4.23 14.51
N SER A 15 -13.53 -3.53 15.66
CA SER A 15 -13.21 -2.10 15.72
C SER A 15 -11.75 -1.85 15.36
N TRP A 16 -10.82 -2.62 15.90
CA TRP A 16 -9.38 -2.47 15.61
C TRP A 16 -9.08 -2.65 14.12
N LEU A 17 -9.68 -3.67 13.50
CA LEU A 17 -9.52 -3.89 12.06
C LEU A 17 -10.11 -2.74 11.24
N THR A 18 -11.27 -2.23 11.64
CA THR A 18 -11.93 -1.10 10.97
C THR A 18 -11.07 0.17 11.01
N TYR A 19 -10.45 0.49 12.16
CA TYR A 19 -9.57 1.66 12.27
C TYR A 19 -8.28 1.48 11.45
N ALA A 20 -7.70 0.29 11.42
CA ALA A 20 -6.55 0.00 10.58
C ALA A 20 -6.89 0.12 9.07
N ASP A 21 -8.08 -0.37 8.68
CA ASP A 21 -8.58 -0.31 7.31
C ASP A 21 -8.77 1.14 6.84
N ARG A 22 -9.39 1.99 7.68
CA ARG A 22 -9.54 3.43 7.40
C ARG A 22 -8.20 4.13 7.14
N LEU A 23 -7.18 3.78 7.91
CA LEU A 23 -5.87 4.40 7.76
C LEU A 23 -5.14 3.90 6.48
N MET A 24 -5.30 2.62 6.15
CA MET A 24 -4.78 2.04 4.91
C MET A 24 -5.52 2.57 3.67
N GLU A 25 -6.80 2.91 3.81
CA GLU A 25 -7.63 3.43 2.71
C GLU A 25 -7.12 4.78 2.19
N PHE A 26 -6.52 5.61 3.04
CA PHE A 26 -6.02 6.93 2.65
C PHE A 26 -4.94 6.86 1.53
N PRO A 27 -3.80 6.14 1.67
CA PRO A 27 -2.85 6.02 0.59
C PRO A 27 -3.40 5.27 -0.63
N THR A 28 -4.29 4.28 -0.44
CA THR A 28 -4.84 3.49 -1.54
C THR A 28 -5.81 4.28 -2.41
N SER A 29 -6.63 5.15 -1.84
CA SER A 29 -7.56 6.00 -2.59
C SER A 29 -6.84 7.14 -3.31
N LEU A 30 -5.92 7.82 -2.61
CA LEU A 30 -5.16 8.92 -3.20
C LEU A 30 -4.38 8.47 -4.46
N LEU A 31 -3.70 7.33 -4.38
CA LEU A 31 -2.87 6.82 -5.48
C LEU A 31 -3.69 6.05 -6.52
N GLY A 32 -4.63 5.23 -6.06
CA GLY A 32 -5.37 4.33 -6.93
C GLY A 32 -6.40 5.02 -7.82
N VAL A 33 -7.11 6.01 -7.30
CA VAL A 33 -8.14 6.71 -8.08
C VAL A 33 -7.50 7.62 -9.14
N ALA A 34 -6.50 8.42 -8.76
CA ALA A 34 -5.82 9.31 -9.69
C ALA A 34 -5.22 8.55 -10.89
N LEU A 35 -4.58 7.41 -10.64
CA LEU A 35 -3.96 6.60 -11.69
C LEU A 35 -4.99 5.81 -12.52
N GLY A 36 -6.03 5.25 -11.90
CA GLY A 36 -7.06 4.48 -12.59
C GLY A 36 -7.83 5.33 -13.61
N VAL A 37 -8.22 6.54 -13.23
CA VAL A 37 -8.97 7.47 -14.11
C VAL A 37 -8.15 7.89 -15.33
N VAL A 38 -6.84 8.11 -15.17
CA VAL A 38 -5.97 8.56 -16.25
C VAL A 38 -5.51 7.41 -17.15
N LEU A 39 -5.20 6.25 -16.56
CA LEU A 39 -4.59 5.14 -17.31
C LEU A 39 -5.58 4.42 -18.25
N ILE A 40 -6.83 4.20 -17.85
CA ILE A 40 -7.78 3.44 -18.67
C ILE A 40 -8.00 4.07 -20.04
N PRO A 41 -8.32 5.39 -20.17
CA PRO A 41 -8.49 6.02 -21.47
C PRO A 41 -7.21 6.00 -22.32
N GLN A 42 -6.05 6.25 -21.70
CA GLN A 42 -4.78 6.29 -22.40
C GLN A 42 -4.36 4.92 -22.93
N LEU A 43 -4.51 3.87 -22.12
CA LEU A 43 -4.24 2.50 -22.52
C LEU A 43 -5.19 2.05 -23.65
N SER A 44 -6.47 2.40 -23.55
CA SER A 44 -7.47 2.07 -24.59
C SER A 44 -7.15 2.80 -25.91
N ALA A 45 -6.73 4.07 -25.85
CA ALA A 45 -6.31 4.82 -27.02
C ALA A 45 -5.03 4.26 -27.65
N ALA A 46 -4.03 3.88 -26.86
CA ALA A 46 -2.81 3.25 -27.37
C ALA A 46 -3.13 1.89 -28.06
N ARG A 47 -4.04 1.09 -27.45
CA ARG A 47 -4.51 -0.15 -28.08
C ARG A 47 -5.21 0.10 -29.42
N ALA A 48 -6.12 1.08 -29.47
CA ALA A 48 -6.85 1.39 -30.69
C ALA A 48 -5.91 1.82 -31.84
N ARG A 49 -4.78 2.45 -31.52
CA ARG A 49 -3.73 2.83 -32.49
C ARG A 49 -2.75 1.69 -32.81
N GLY A 50 -2.85 0.53 -32.16
CA GLY A 50 -1.89 -0.55 -32.32
C GLY A 50 -0.50 -0.26 -31.69
N ASP A 51 -0.38 0.79 -30.87
CA ASP A 51 0.87 1.21 -30.24
C ASP A 51 1.20 0.34 -29.03
N LYS A 52 1.84 -0.79 -29.29
CA LYS A 52 2.24 -1.77 -28.26
C LYS A 52 3.33 -1.21 -27.32
N ASP A 53 4.26 -0.43 -27.84
CA ASP A 53 5.37 0.10 -27.05
C ASP A 53 4.91 1.26 -26.15
N GLY A 54 4.02 2.11 -26.62
CA GLY A 54 3.36 3.15 -25.82
C GLY A 54 2.51 2.50 -24.70
N TYR A 55 1.75 1.47 -25.03
CA TYR A 55 0.93 0.71 -24.06
C TYR A 55 1.78 0.13 -22.93
N SER A 56 2.82 -0.64 -23.29
CA SER A 56 3.75 -1.22 -22.34
C SER A 56 4.46 -0.15 -21.50
N GLY A 57 4.84 0.96 -22.14
CA GLY A 57 5.49 2.08 -21.49
C GLY A 57 4.61 2.80 -20.45
N MET A 58 3.29 2.88 -20.67
CA MET A 58 2.35 3.44 -19.70
C MET A 58 2.20 2.56 -18.47
N ILE A 59 2.12 1.23 -18.65
CA ILE A 59 2.08 0.28 -17.53
C ILE A 59 3.37 0.36 -16.72
N ASP A 60 4.56 0.38 -17.38
CA ASP A 60 5.86 0.50 -16.73
C ASP A 60 5.97 1.79 -15.92
N TRP A 61 5.55 2.91 -16.50
CA TRP A 61 5.52 4.21 -15.82
C TRP A 61 4.59 4.19 -14.60
N GLY A 62 3.36 3.66 -14.76
CA GLY A 62 2.38 3.55 -13.67
C GLY A 62 2.90 2.68 -12.52
N LEU A 63 3.52 1.54 -12.82
CA LEU A 63 4.11 0.66 -11.81
C LEU A 63 5.28 1.34 -11.06
N ARG A 64 6.16 2.05 -11.77
CA ARG A 64 7.24 2.81 -11.13
C ARG A 64 6.69 3.90 -10.22
N LEU A 65 5.66 4.61 -10.66
CA LEU A 65 5.01 5.64 -9.86
C LEU A 65 4.37 5.06 -8.60
N VAL A 66 3.66 3.93 -8.75
CA VAL A 66 3.07 3.20 -7.60
C VAL A 66 4.14 2.80 -6.60
N VAL A 67 5.20 2.12 -7.04
CA VAL A 67 6.26 1.67 -6.13
C VAL A 67 6.92 2.86 -5.42
N MET A 68 7.21 3.93 -6.16
CA MET A 68 7.84 5.13 -5.61
C MET A 68 7.00 5.82 -4.53
N GLN A 69 5.68 5.88 -4.69
CA GLN A 69 4.79 6.56 -3.75
C GLN A 69 4.26 5.65 -2.65
N THR A 70 4.03 4.37 -2.96
CA THR A 70 3.46 3.42 -2.01
C THR A 70 4.50 2.92 -1.00
N LEU A 71 5.77 2.81 -1.40
CA LEU A 71 6.83 2.32 -0.54
C LEU A 71 7.02 3.17 0.74
N PRO A 72 7.10 4.51 0.69
CA PRO A 72 7.18 5.34 1.90
C PRO A 72 5.93 5.19 2.79
N CYS A 73 4.74 5.08 2.19
CA CYS A 73 3.51 4.85 2.94
C CYS A 73 3.53 3.48 3.63
N ALA A 74 3.95 2.43 2.94
CA ALA A 74 4.07 1.08 3.49
C ALA A 74 5.02 1.06 4.70
N ILE A 75 6.19 1.71 4.58
CA ILE A 75 7.14 1.81 5.69
C ILE A 75 6.56 2.61 6.85
N ALA A 76 5.86 3.71 6.60
CA ALA A 76 5.19 4.46 7.65
C ALA A 76 4.15 3.60 8.39
N LEU A 77 3.36 2.80 7.67
CA LEU A 77 2.39 1.88 8.29
C LEU A 77 3.06 0.74 9.07
N LEU A 78 4.28 0.31 8.68
CA LEU A 78 5.02 -0.75 9.36
C LEU A 78 5.73 -0.25 10.62
N VAL A 79 6.43 0.86 10.49
CA VAL A 79 7.38 1.32 11.52
C VAL A 79 6.77 2.37 12.44
N PHE A 80 5.83 3.16 11.93
CA PHE A 80 5.22 4.29 12.62
C PHE A 80 3.73 4.09 12.90
N ALA A 81 3.25 2.82 12.87
CA ALA A 81 1.86 2.46 13.10
C ALA A 81 1.32 2.97 14.44
N LYS A 82 2.09 2.79 15.52
CA LYS A 82 1.70 3.20 16.88
C LYS A 82 1.48 4.71 16.99
N PRO A 83 2.42 5.60 16.59
CA PRO A 83 2.20 7.04 16.56
C PRO A 83 1.01 7.47 15.70
N LEU A 84 0.87 6.90 14.50
CA LEU A 84 -0.26 7.22 13.61
C LEU A 84 -1.60 6.95 14.29
N LEU A 85 -1.77 5.76 14.86
CA LEU A 85 -2.99 5.39 15.57
C LEU A 85 -3.21 6.24 16.83
N ALA A 86 -2.14 6.49 17.59
CA ALA A 86 -2.23 7.30 18.81
C ALA A 86 -2.68 8.74 18.49
N VAL A 87 -2.10 9.37 17.48
CA VAL A 87 -2.45 10.77 17.15
C VAL A 87 -3.84 10.88 16.54
N LEU A 88 -4.25 9.93 15.71
CA LEU A 88 -5.51 10.03 14.97
C LEU A 88 -6.72 9.50 15.75
N PHE A 89 -6.54 8.49 16.61
CA PHE A 89 -7.67 7.78 17.20
C PHE A 89 -7.66 7.72 18.74
N HIS A 90 -6.54 8.02 19.42
CA HIS A 90 -6.45 7.97 20.89
C HIS A 90 -7.20 9.13 21.56
N TYR A 91 -8.54 9.14 21.38
CA TYR A 91 -9.47 10.11 21.97
C TYR A 91 -10.70 9.41 22.54
N GLY A 92 -11.38 10.05 23.47
CA GLY A 92 -12.62 9.54 24.07
C GLY A 92 -12.46 8.13 24.63
N HIS A 93 -13.25 7.20 24.14
CA HIS A 93 -13.29 5.80 24.59
C HIS A 93 -12.22 4.89 23.92
N PHE A 94 -11.43 5.40 22.95
CA PHE A 94 -10.36 4.65 22.33
C PHE A 94 -9.09 4.77 23.19
N GLU A 95 -8.81 3.73 23.95
CA GLU A 95 -7.73 3.70 24.93
C GLU A 95 -6.38 3.28 24.34
N ALA A 96 -5.31 3.41 25.13
CA ALA A 96 -3.98 2.97 24.73
C ALA A 96 -3.92 1.46 24.39
N ALA A 97 -4.74 0.64 25.08
CA ALA A 97 -4.88 -0.79 24.77
C ALA A 97 -5.47 -1.02 23.38
N ASP A 98 -6.44 -0.20 22.95
CA ASP A 98 -7.04 -0.29 21.61
C ASP A 98 -6.04 0.14 20.52
N VAL A 99 -5.20 1.15 20.80
CA VAL A 99 -4.09 1.51 19.90
C VAL A 99 -3.18 0.31 19.70
N MET A 100 -2.73 -0.32 20.78
CA MET A 100 -1.81 -1.47 20.71
C MET A 100 -2.45 -2.68 20.04
N GLY A 101 -3.76 -2.92 20.24
CA GLY A 101 -4.51 -3.97 19.55
C GLY A 101 -4.67 -3.72 18.04
N THR A 102 -4.67 -2.44 17.61
CA THR A 102 -4.81 -2.07 16.19
C THR A 102 -3.48 -2.10 15.43
N VAL A 103 -2.34 -1.91 16.11
CA VAL A 103 -1.01 -1.87 15.48
C VAL A 103 -0.70 -3.09 14.61
N PRO A 104 -0.91 -4.35 15.05
CA PRO A 104 -0.63 -5.53 14.22
C PRO A 104 -1.44 -5.58 12.92
N ALA A 105 -2.70 -5.11 12.96
CA ALA A 105 -3.54 -5.03 11.77
C ALA A 105 -3.00 -4.00 10.77
N LEU A 106 -2.61 -2.82 11.25
CA LEU A 106 -2.04 -1.77 10.40
C LEU A 106 -0.72 -2.20 9.77
N GLN A 107 0.12 -2.90 10.53
CA GLN A 107 1.36 -3.49 10.01
C GLN A 107 1.10 -4.58 8.97
N GLY A 108 0.11 -5.44 9.19
CA GLY A 108 -0.32 -6.44 8.21
C GLY A 108 -0.73 -5.80 6.86
N TYR A 109 -1.50 -4.73 6.91
CA TYR A 109 -1.84 -3.94 5.72
C TYR A 109 -0.62 -3.25 5.09
N GLY A 110 0.30 -2.72 5.90
CA GLY A 110 1.55 -2.10 5.43
C GLY A 110 2.37 -3.04 4.55
N LEU A 111 2.48 -4.31 4.93
CA LEU A 111 3.17 -5.34 4.12
C LEU A 111 2.49 -5.57 2.75
N GLY A 112 1.17 -5.50 2.70
CA GLY A 112 0.40 -5.74 1.48
C GLY A 112 0.14 -4.49 0.62
N LEU A 113 0.45 -3.30 1.11
CA LEU A 113 0.04 -2.04 0.49
C LEU A 113 0.54 -1.89 -0.96
N LEU A 114 1.77 -2.30 -1.23
CA LEU A 114 2.32 -2.34 -2.59
C LEU A 114 1.48 -3.21 -3.53
N GLY A 115 1.05 -4.39 -3.09
CA GLY A 115 0.18 -5.27 -3.85
C GLY A 115 -1.19 -4.62 -4.10
N ILE A 116 -1.82 -4.09 -3.03
CA ILE A 116 -3.14 -3.46 -3.08
C ILE A 116 -3.19 -2.33 -4.13
N VAL A 117 -2.17 -1.45 -4.13
CA VAL A 117 -2.13 -0.32 -5.06
C VAL A 117 -1.72 -0.76 -6.47
N SER A 118 -0.80 -1.75 -6.60
CA SER A 118 -0.38 -2.26 -7.91
C SER A 118 -1.52 -2.89 -8.71
N VAL A 119 -2.47 -3.56 -8.06
CA VAL A 119 -3.67 -4.10 -8.72
C VAL A 119 -4.44 -2.99 -9.46
N LYS A 120 -4.49 -1.78 -8.90
CA LYS A 120 -5.19 -0.62 -9.50
C LYS A 120 -4.55 -0.10 -10.80
N ILE A 121 -3.33 -0.52 -11.11
CA ILE A 121 -2.65 -0.27 -12.38
C ILE A 121 -2.75 -1.48 -13.31
N LEU A 122 -2.57 -2.68 -12.76
CA LEU A 122 -2.50 -3.90 -13.54
C LEU A 122 -3.86 -4.36 -14.07
N ALA A 123 -4.93 -4.22 -13.27
CA ALA A 123 -6.28 -4.58 -13.71
C ALA A 123 -6.77 -3.72 -14.89
N PRO A 124 -6.63 -2.37 -14.92
CA PRO A 124 -6.84 -1.56 -16.11
C PRO A 124 -6.08 -2.02 -17.35
N GLY A 125 -4.87 -2.57 -17.17
CA GLY A 125 -4.10 -3.17 -18.26
C GLY A 125 -4.81 -4.34 -18.95
N TYR A 126 -5.63 -5.11 -18.25
CA TYR A 126 -6.50 -6.14 -18.85
C TYR A 126 -7.79 -5.54 -19.41
N PHE A 127 -8.42 -4.63 -18.68
CA PHE A 127 -9.68 -4.02 -19.12
C PHE A 127 -9.52 -3.26 -20.43
N ALA A 128 -8.43 -2.53 -20.60
CA ALA A 128 -8.10 -1.89 -21.87
C ALA A 128 -7.87 -2.90 -23.01
N GLN A 129 -7.53 -4.15 -22.72
CA GLN A 129 -7.48 -5.25 -23.69
C GLN A 129 -8.84 -5.94 -23.93
N LEU A 130 -9.94 -5.44 -23.34
CA LEU A 130 -11.26 -6.05 -23.30
C LEU A 130 -11.27 -7.45 -22.66
N ASP A 131 -10.25 -7.78 -21.89
CA ASP A 131 -10.18 -9.02 -21.11
C ASP A 131 -10.60 -8.73 -19.66
N THR A 132 -11.88 -8.91 -19.38
CA THR A 132 -12.43 -8.83 -18.02
C THR A 132 -12.41 -10.19 -17.31
N LYS A 133 -12.32 -11.28 -18.08
CA LYS A 133 -12.41 -12.65 -17.55
C LYS A 133 -11.16 -13.04 -16.74
N THR A 134 -9.99 -12.69 -17.23
CA THR A 134 -8.72 -13.04 -16.57
C THR A 134 -8.57 -12.40 -15.19
N PRO A 135 -8.76 -11.08 -15.01
CA PRO A 135 -8.70 -10.48 -13.66
C PRO A 135 -9.73 -11.06 -12.70
N VAL A 136 -10.96 -11.36 -13.17
CA VAL A 136 -12.01 -11.96 -12.33
C VAL A 136 -11.62 -13.38 -11.88
N ARG A 137 -11.09 -14.21 -12.77
CA ARG A 137 -10.62 -15.56 -12.41
C ARG A 137 -9.48 -15.52 -11.38
N ILE A 138 -8.52 -14.60 -11.57
CA ILE A 138 -7.43 -14.38 -10.62
C ILE A 138 -7.99 -13.92 -9.27
N ALA A 139 -8.92 -12.97 -9.26
CA ALA A 139 -9.53 -12.46 -8.05
C ALA A 139 -10.27 -13.56 -7.26
N ILE A 140 -10.99 -14.46 -7.92
CA ILE A 140 -11.67 -15.60 -7.28
C ILE A 140 -10.64 -16.56 -6.65
N ALA A 141 -9.56 -16.89 -7.37
CA ALA A 141 -8.50 -17.75 -6.85
C ALA A 141 -7.77 -17.10 -5.64
N VAL A 142 -7.51 -15.81 -5.72
CA VAL A 142 -6.91 -15.03 -4.62
C VAL A 142 -7.85 -14.95 -3.43
N LEU A 143 -9.16 -14.80 -3.64
CA LEU A 143 -10.15 -14.84 -2.57
C LEU A 143 -10.09 -16.17 -1.80
N ALA A 144 -10.07 -17.29 -2.53
CA ALA A 144 -9.93 -18.62 -1.91
C ALA A 144 -8.61 -18.75 -1.13
N PHE A 145 -7.50 -18.27 -1.70
CA PHE A 145 -6.20 -18.23 -1.02
C PHE A 145 -6.26 -17.37 0.25
N THR A 146 -6.86 -16.18 0.19
CA THR A 146 -6.98 -15.28 1.36
C THR A 146 -7.79 -15.94 2.47
N GLN A 147 -8.88 -16.63 2.14
CA GLN A 147 -9.68 -17.37 3.14
C GLN A 147 -8.91 -18.52 3.77
N LEU A 148 -8.12 -19.25 2.97
CA LEU A 148 -7.24 -20.29 3.51
C LEU A 148 -6.21 -19.70 4.48
N MET A 149 -5.60 -18.56 4.13
CA MET A 149 -4.66 -17.85 5.00
C MET A 149 -5.34 -17.33 6.28
N ASN A 150 -6.58 -16.82 6.18
CA ASN A 150 -7.36 -16.41 7.35
C ASN A 150 -7.51 -17.58 8.35
N VAL A 151 -7.93 -18.73 7.85
CA VAL A 151 -8.08 -19.94 8.70
C VAL A 151 -6.74 -20.32 9.33
N LEU A 152 -5.67 -20.34 8.54
CA LEU A 152 -4.34 -20.67 9.04
C LEU A 152 -3.83 -19.69 10.11
N PHE A 153 -4.01 -18.38 9.90
CA PHE A 153 -3.49 -17.36 10.82
C PHE A 153 -4.34 -17.24 12.09
N ILE A 154 -5.65 -17.45 12.00
CA ILE A 154 -6.53 -17.38 13.18
C ILE A 154 -6.44 -18.67 14.00
N PHE A 155 -6.66 -19.83 13.38
CA PHE A 155 -6.79 -21.10 14.08
C PHE A 155 -5.46 -21.86 14.21
N GLY A 156 -4.54 -21.73 13.23
CA GLY A 156 -3.25 -22.39 13.27
C GLY A 156 -2.19 -21.63 14.05
N LEU A 157 -1.99 -20.36 13.74
CA LEU A 157 -0.91 -19.53 14.30
C LEU A 157 -1.37 -18.57 15.41
N HIS A 158 -2.67 -18.43 15.64
CA HIS A 158 -3.28 -17.57 16.66
C HIS A 158 -2.78 -16.10 16.63
N ILE A 159 -2.49 -15.57 15.42
CA ILE A 159 -1.96 -14.20 15.22
C ILE A 159 -3.05 -13.12 15.47
N GLY A 160 -4.32 -13.51 15.58
CA GLY A 160 -5.40 -12.59 15.84
C GLY A 160 -5.69 -11.63 14.69
N VAL A 161 -5.99 -10.36 15.02
CA VAL A 161 -6.40 -9.33 14.05
C VAL A 161 -5.31 -9.02 13.02
N GLY A 162 -4.06 -9.05 13.43
CA GLY A 162 -2.91 -8.87 12.55
C GLY A 162 -2.84 -9.91 11.43
N GLY A 163 -3.24 -11.16 11.73
CA GLY A 163 -3.30 -12.25 10.76
C GLY A 163 -4.34 -12.00 9.66
N LEU A 164 -5.50 -11.44 10.00
CA LEU A 164 -6.53 -11.07 9.02
C LEU A 164 -6.02 -10.00 8.05
N ALA A 165 -5.42 -8.95 8.58
CA ALA A 165 -4.86 -7.88 7.75
C ALA A 165 -3.69 -8.37 6.89
N LEU A 166 -2.85 -9.24 7.45
CA LEU A 166 -1.73 -9.85 6.72
C LEU A 166 -2.21 -10.76 5.58
N SER A 167 -3.25 -11.56 5.80
CA SER A 167 -3.80 -12.42 4.73
C SER A 167 -4.37 -11.60 3.58
N ILE A 168 -5.04 -10.48 3.86
CA ILE A 168 -5.52 -9.53 2.84
C ILE A 168 -4.34 -8.94 2.07
N GLY A 169 -3.30 -8.51 2.78
CA GLY A 169 -2.08 -7.96 2.18
C GLY A 169 -1.34 -8.97 1.29
N LEU A 170 -1.17 -10.21 1.76
CA LEU A 170 -0.56 -11.29 0.99
C LEU A 170 -1.42 -11.67 -0.22
N GLY A 171 -2.74 -11.75 -0.05
CA GLY A 171 -3.67 -11.98 -1.14
C GLY A 171 -3.56 -10.91 -2.22
N ALA A 172 -3.53 -9.64 -1.84
CA ALA A 172 -3.37 -8.53 -2.78
C ALA A 172 -2.01 -8.56 -3.49
N THR A 173 -0.94 -8.93 -2.79
CA THR A 173 0.40 -9.08 -3.39
C THR A 173 0.44 -10.23 -4.39
N LEU A 174 -0.18 -11.36 -4.06
CA LEU A 174 -0.36 -12.49 -4.98
C LEU A 174 -1.18 -12.09 -6.21
N ASN A 175 -2.27 -11.35 -6.02
CA ASN A 175 -3.11 -10.84 -7.10
C ASN A 175 -2.29 -9.95 -8.05
N ALA A 176 -1.57 -8.96 -7.51
CA ALA A 176 -0.73 -8.07 -8.28
C ALA A 176 0.35 -8.84 -9.06
N GLY A 177 1.03 -9.79 -8.40
CA GLY A 177 2.04 -10.64 -9.02
C GLY A 177 1.47 -11.48 -10.16
N TRP A 178 0.30 -12.08 -9.95
CA TRP A 178 -0.35 -12.91 -10.97
C TRP A 178 -0.83 -12.11 -12.18
N LEU A 179 -1.43 -10.94 -11.95
CA LEU A 179 -1.80 -10.00 -13.01
C LEU A 179 -0.55 -9.53 -13.79
N LEU A 180 0.52 -9.19 -13.09
CA LEU A 180 1.79 -8.76 -13.72
C LEU A 180 2.37 -9.86 -14.61
N VAL A 181 2.51 -11.07 -14.08
CA VAL A 181 3.02 -12.22 -14.84
C VAL A 181 2.14 -12.52 -16.06
N GLY A 182 0.82 -12.39 -15.89
CA GLY A 182 -0.11 -12.60 -17.00
C GLY A 182 0.08 -11.57 -18.11
N LEU A 183 0.22 -10.27 -17.81
CA LEU A 183 0.48 -9.22 -18.82
C LEU A 183 1.82 -9.43 -19.55
N VAL A 184 2.84 -9.91 -18.82
CA VAL A 184 4.15 -10.24 -19.42
C VAL A 184 4.02 -11.44 -20.34
N ARG A 185 3.32 -12.52 -19.92
CA ARG A 185 3.12 -13.74 -20.73
C ARG A 185 2.29 -13.48 -22.00
N LEU A 186 1.32 -12.58 -21.93
CA LEU A 186 0.53 -12.14 -23.08
C LEU A 186 1.32 -11.25 -24.03
N GLY A 187 2.56 -10.87 -23.68
CA GLY A 187 3.39 -9.97 -24.49
C GLY A 187 2.90 -8.52 -24.54
N VAL A 188 1.92 -8.20 -23.70
CA VAL A 188 1.31 -6.86 -23.62
C VAL A 188 2.19 -5.90 -22.81
N TYR A 189 2.86 -6.42 -21.78
CA TYR A 189 3.81 -5.68 -20.98
C TYR A 189 5.22 -6.27 -21.12
N LYS A 190 6.17 -5.40 -21.45
CA LYS A 190 7.60 -5.71 -21.49
C LYS A 190 8.31 -4.79 -20.49
N PRO A 191 8.83 -5.31 -19.36
CA PRO A 191 9.55 -4.50 -18.40
C PRO A 191 10.70 -3.73 -19.06
N ARG A 192 10.73 -2.42 -18.88
CA ARG A 192 11.81 -1.59 -19.41
C ARG A 192 13.09 -1.78 -18.58
N PRO A 193 14.27 -1.66 -19.17
CA PRO A 193 15.52 -1.74 -18.42
C PRO A 193 15.59 -0.68 -17.33
N GLY A 194 16.42 -0.92 -16.30
CA GLY A 194 16.61 0.05 -15.20
C GLY A 194 15.73 -0.15 -13.97
N TRP A 195 14.95 -1.23 -13.89
CA TRP A 195 14.17 -1.55 -12.68
C TRP A 195 15.06 -1.82 -11.47
N LEU A 196 16.14 -2.59 -11.64
CA LEU A 196 17.04 -2.94 -10.53
C LEU A 196 17.70 -1.72 -9.88
N PRO A 197 18.38 -0.81 -10.63
CA PRO A 197 18.92 0.41 -10.05
C PRO A 197 17.83 1.35 -9.51
N PHE A 198 16.65 1.38 -10.11
CA PHE A 198 15.51 2.15 -9.60
C PHE A 198 15.05 1.65 -8.23
N LEU A 199 14.84 0.33 -8.08
CA LEU A 199 14.46 -0.28 -6.80
C LEU A 199 15.55 -0.12 -5.74
N ALA A 200 16.82 -0.25 -6.11
CA ALA A 200 17.92 -0.02 -5.18
C ALA A 200 17.93 1.42 -4.62
N LYS A 201 17.73 2.43 -5.48
CA LYS A 201 17.61 3.83 -5.06
C LYS A 201 16.40 4.06 -4.14
N LEU A 202 15.26 3.47 -4.49
CA LEU A 202 14.06 3.53 -3.66
C LEU A 202 14.28 2.87 -2.29
N LEU A 203 14.96 1.72 -2.26
CA LEU A 203 15.28 1.02 -1.01
C LEU A 203 16.16 1.88 -0.09
N VAL A 204 17.19 2.55 -0.64
CA VAL A 204 18.05 3.47 0.14
C VAL A 204 17.23 4.63 0.70
N ALA A 205 16.39 5.26 -0.12
CA ALA A 205 15.52 6.34 0.33
C ALA A 205 14.51 5.87 1.39
N ALA A 206 13.99 4.67 1.23
CA ALA A 206 13.06 4.02 2.14
C ALA A 206 13.69 3.68 3.49
N LEU A 207 14.94 3.21 3.51
CA LEU A 207 15.70 2.95 4.73
C LEU A 207 16.00 4.26 5.49
N ALA A 208 16.37 5.33 4.78
CA ALA A 208 16.57 6.64 5.38
C ALA A 208 15.27 7.18 6.01
N LEU A 209 14.16 7.07 5.29
CA LEU A 209 12.82 7.42 5.78
C LEU A 209 12.45 6.60 7.03
N GLY A 210 12.63 5.28 6.99
CA GLY A 210 12.34 4.39 8.11
C GLY A 210 13.18 4.72 9.34
N ALA A 211 14.47 5.02 9.18
CA ALA A 211 15.33 5.43 10.27
C ALA A 211 14.86 6.73 10.94
N CYS A 212 14.45 7.73 10.14
CA CYS A 212 13.88 8.97 10.65
C CYS A 212 12.58 8.74 11.44
N LEU A 213 11.71 7.85 10.94
CA LEU A 213 10.45 7.49 11.61
C LEU A 213 10.70 6.76 12.94
N VAL A 214 11.64 5.80 12.97
CA VAL A 214 12.03 5.12 14.23
C VAL A 214 12.61 6.10 15.23
N TRP A 215 13.45 7.01 14.78
CA TRP A 215 14.02 8.06 15.65
C TRP A 215 12.90 8.95 16.21
N ALA A 216 11.94 9.38 15.39
CA ALA A 216 10.82 10.20 15.82
C ALA A 216 9.88 9.45 16.79
N ASP A 217 9.64 8.15 16.57
CA ASP A 217 8.83 7.32 17.47
C ASP A 217 9.43 7.25 18.88
N ARG A 218 10.76 7.14 18.98
CA ARG A 218 11.48 7.06 20.26
C ARG A 218 11.66 8.41 20.95
N SER A 219 11.68 9.51 20.19
CA SER A 219 12.01 10.84 20.70
C SER A 219 10.79 11.65 21.18
N ILE A 220 9.58 11.25 20.78
CA ILE A 220 8.36 12.01 21.00
C ILE A 220 7.34 11.14 21.74
N ASP A 221 6.76 11.69 22.81
CA ASP A 221 5.61 11.06 23.46
C ASP A 221 4.34 11.30 22.63
N TRP A 222 3.80 10.20 22.08
CA TRP A 222 2.62 10.20 21.22
C TRP A 222 1.32 9.97 21.98
N PHE A 223 1.37 9.65 23.29
CA PHE A 223 0.22 9.34 24.11
C PHE A 223 -0.26 10.50 24.98
N ASP A 224 0.42 11.64 24.97
CA ASP A 224 0.01 12.84 25.71
C ASP A 224 -1.38 13.32 25.24
N ARG A 225 -2.38 13.17 26.11
CA ARG A 225 -3.76 13.63 25.85
C ARG A 225 -3.99 15.09 26.22
N ALA A 226 -3.09 15.71 26.97
CA ALA A 226 -3.28 17.08 27.46
C ALA A 226 -3.20 18.12 26.32
N HIS A 227 -2.40 17.85 25.29
CA HIS A 227 -2.14 18.79 24.20
C HIS A 227 -2.39 18.17 22.81
N PRO A 228 -3.66 17.88 22.43
CA PRO A 228 -3.97 17.19 21.19
C PRO A 228 -3.52 17.96 19.93
N GLY A 229 -3.65 19.29 19.94
CA GLY A 229 -3.21 20.14 18.81
C GLY A 229 -1.69 20.12 18.61
N LEU A 230 -0.91 20.15 19.68
CA LEU A 230 0.55 20.06 19.61
C LEU A 230 1.01 18.68 19.11
N ARG A 231 0.31 17.62 19.52
CA ARG A 231 0.56 16.25 19.07
C ARG A 231 0.30 16.11 17.55
N ALA A 232 -0.80 16.67 17.07
CA ALA A 232 -1.12 16.69 15.63
C ALA A 232 -0.08 17.53 14.85
N LEU A 233 0.35 18.66 15.37
CA LEU A 233 1.38 19.50 14.75
C LEU A 233 2.74 18.78 14.68
N LYS A 234 3.16 18.12 15.77
CA LYS A 234 4.38 17.28 15.77
C LYS A 234 4.29 16.16 14.70
N MET A 235 3.15 15.48 14.61
CA MET A 235 2.90 14.45 13.59
C MET A 235 3.02 15.02 12.17
N ALA A 236 2.37 16.14 11.89
CA ALA A 236 2.46 16.81 10.61
C ALA A 236 3.90 17.25 10.28
N GLY A 237 4.63 17.75 11.26
CA GLY A 237 6.05 18.10 11.12
C GLY A 237 6.93 16.89 10.81
N VAL A 238 6.74 15.78 11.53
CA VAL A 238 7.49 14.54 11.29
C VAL A 238 7.16 13.98 9.90
N LEU A 239 5.89 13.83 9.55
CA LEU A 239 5.51 13.31 8.24
C LEU A 239 5.96 14.20 7.08
N GLY A 240 5.84 15.52 7.22
CA GLY A 240 6.35 16.49 6.26
C GLY A 240 7.87 16.44 6.12
N GLY A 241 8.59 16.42 7.24
CA GLY A 241 10.05 16.30 7.27
C GLY A 241 10.55 15.01 6.62
N VAL A 242 9.93 13.88 6.95
CA VAL A 242 10.27 12.57 6.38
C VAL A 242 9.97 12.51 4.89
N ALA A 243 8.86 13.10 4.43
CA ALA A 243 8.55 13.20 3.01
C ALA A 243 9.60 14.05 2.26
N LEU A 244 10.07 15.15 2.86
CA LEU A 244 11.16 15.96 2.30
C LEU A 244 12.48 15.20 2.27
N VAL A 245 12.85 14.45 3.32
CA VAL A 245 14.04 13.59 3.33
C VAL A 245 13.96 12.55 2.21
N TYR A 246 12.82 11.86 2.07
CA TYR A 246 12.61 10.89 1.01
C TYR A 246 12.80 11.49 -0.38
N ALA A 247 12.17 12.64 -0.65
CA ALA A 247 12.28 13.36 -1.90
C ALA A 247 13.73 13.84 -2.16
N ALA A 248 14.41 14.36 -1.13
CA ALA A 248 15.80 14.81 -1.22
C ALA A 248 16.76 13.65 -1.53
N VAL A 249 16.60 12.51 -0.87
CA VAL A 249 17.43 11.31 -1.15
C VAL A 249 17.18 10.80 -2.56
N LEU A 250 15.93 10.75 -3.02
CA LEU A 250 15.61 10.33 -4.39
C LEU A 250 16.23 11.25 -5.44
N THR A 251 16.14 12.58 -5.23
CA THR A 251 16.73 13.56 -6.15
C THR A 251 18.26 13.49 -6.13
N ALA A 252 18.88 13.33 -4.96
CA ALA A 252 20.33 13.13 -4.83
C ALA A 252 20.82 11.86 -5.54
N LEU A 253 20.02 10.79 -5.52
CA LEU A 253 20.30 9.54 -6.25
C LEU A 253 19.98 9.64 -7.76
N GLY A 254 19.58 10.82 -8.25
CA GLY A 254 19.32 11.06 -9.67
C GLY A 254 17.99 10.49 -10.18
N VAL A 255 16.99 10.31 -9.30
CA VAL A 255 15.61 10.02 -9.71
C VAL A 255 14.93 11.35 -10.08
N ARG A 256 14.64 11.53 -11.37
CA ARG A 256 14.01 12.77 -11.87
C ARG A 256 12.51 12.75 -11.63
N LEU A 257 12.07 13.29 -10.50
CA LEU A 257 10.64 13.38 -10.14
C LEU A 257 9.80 14.09 -11.21
N LYS A 258 10.39 15.05 -11.95
CA LYS A 258 9.73 15.75 -13.06
C LYS A 258 9.30 14.83 -14.21
N GLU A 259 9.95 13.71 -14.43
CA GLU A 259 9.59 12.76 -15.50
C GLU A 259 8.28 12.02 -15.19
N PHE A 260 7.91 11.94 -13.91
CA PHE A 260 6.67 11.32 -13.45
C PHE A 260 5.47 12.28 -13.53
N VAL A 261 5.70 13.58 -13.40
CA VAL A 261 4.65 14.62 -13.48
C VAL A 261 4.32 14.96 -14.94
N ARG A 262 5.29 14.89 -15.86
CA ARG A 262 5.15 15.38 -17.25
C ARG A 262 4.41 14.42 -18.19
N LYS A 263 4.10 13.19 -17.76
CA LYS A 263 3.39 12.17 -18.57
C LYS A 263 1.93 11.97 -18.14
N ALA A 264 1.48 12.65 -17.09
CA ALA A 264 0.07 12.76 -16.70
C ALA A 264 -0.57 13.94 -17.43
#